data_94cc4569db6bb4ed9d22e524526f5ab4
#
_entry.id   94cc4569db6bb4ed9d22e524526f5ab4
#
_cell.length_a   1.000
_cell.length_b   1.000
_cell.length_c   1.000
_cell.angle_alpha   90.00
_cell.angle_beta   90.00
_cell.angle_gamma   90.00
#
_symmetry.space_group_name_H-M   'P 1'
#
loop_
_entity.id
_entity.type
_entity.pdbx_description
1 polymer ?
#
loop_
_entity_poly.entity_id
_entity_poly.type
_entity_poly.pdbx_seq_one_letter_code
_entity_poly.pdbx_strand_id
1 'polypeptide(L)' 'MYGYQCQYCEGTVRPKKLVHEAFKHKRGFVILEQVTVGVCDVCGNRYYSADILHTVHEIAAGKRMPERTTIIPVAQAA' A
#
# COMPACT_ATOMS: atom_id res chain seq x y z
N MET A 1 -10.89 0.10 12.19
CA MET A 1 -10.32 0.88 11.09
C MET A 1 -10.92 0.48 9.75
N TYR A 2 -10.91 -0.80 9.39
CA TYR A 2 -11.63 -1.27 8.22
C TYR A 2 -13.01 -1.79 8.64
N GLY A 3 -13.79 -2.29 7.68
CA GLY A 3 -15.15 -2.78 7.96
C GLY A 3 -16.25 -1.86 7.44
N TYR A 4 -15.86 -0.79 6.74
CA TYR A 4 -16.82 0.13 6.13
C TYR A 4 -17.19 -0.32 4.71
N GLN A 5 -18.25 0.26 4.17
CA GLN A 5 -18.70 -0.05 2.83
C GLN A 5 -17.74 0.52 1.79
N CYS A 6 -17.50 -0.27 0.71
CA CYS A 6 -16.70 0.17 -0.41
C CYS A 6 -17.36 1.38 -1.10
N GLN A 7 -16.54 2.33 -1.56
CA GLN A 7 -17.04 3.53 -2.23
C GLN A 7 -17.51 3.27 -3.67
N TYR A 8 -17.06 2.17 -4.26
CA TYR A 8 -17.31 1.88 -5.68
C TYR A 8 -18.29 0.76 -5.91
N CYS A 9 -18.67 0.03 -4.88
CA CYS A 9 -19.63 -1.07 -4.98
C CYS A 9 -20.30 -1.28 -3.62
N GLU A 10 -21.11 -2.31 -3.49
CA GLU A 10 -21.81 -2.62 -2.26
C GLU A 10 -21.04 -3.55 -1.33
N GLY A 11 -19.81 -3.87 -1.68
CA GLY A 11 -18.97 -4.74 -0.87
C GLY A 11 -18.50 -4.05 0.42
N THR A 12 -17.88 -4.84 1.28
CA THR A 12 -17.31 -4.38 2.54
C THR A 12 -15.80 -4.42 2.47
N VAL A 13 -15.15 -3.36 2.93
CA VAL A 13 -13.69 -3.28 3.00
C VAL A 13 -13.23 -4.05 4.22
N ARG A 14 -12.48 -5.13 4.01
CA ARG A 14 -12.00 -6.01 5.07
C ARG A 14 -10.49 -5.93 5.22
N PRO A 15 -9.96 -6.08 6.42
CA PRO A 15 -8.52 -6.06 6.62
C PRO A 15 -7.86 -7.28 6.00
N LYS A 16 -6.72 -7.06 5.34
CA LYS A 16 -5.89 -8.13 4.78
C LYS A 16 -4.43 -7.84 5.12
N LYS A 17 -3.79 -8.82 5.77
CA LYS A 17 -2.39 -8.71 6.10
C LYS A 17 -1.54 -9.16 4.91
N LEU A 18 -0.63 -8.30 4.48
CA LEU A 18 0.25 -8.57 3.36
C LEU A 18 1.69 -8.67 3.84
N VAL A 19 2.46 -9.58 3.22
CA VAL A 19 3.88 -9.71 3.52
C VAL A 19 4.61 -8.44 3.08
N HIS A 20 4.25 -7.93 1.90
CA HIS A 20 4.76 -6.65 1.45
C HIS A 20 3.80 -6.04 0.43
N GLU A 21 3.80 -4.72 0.34
CA GLU A 21 3.01 -3.96 -0.61
C GLU A 21 3.83 -2.80 -1.13
N ALA A 22 3.83 -2.62 -2.45
CA ALA A 22 4.57 -1.55 -3.09
C ALA A 22 3.68 -0.32 -3.28
N PHE A 23 4.21 0.85 -2.92
CA PHE A 23 3.52 2.13 -3.07
C PHE A 23 4.30 3.01 -4.02
N LYS A 24 3.64 3.49 -5.06
CA LYS A 24 4.26 4.41 -6.01
C LYS A 24 4.28 5.82 -5.42
N HIS A 25 5.42 6.46 -5.56
CA HIS A 25 5.61 7.86 -5.16
C HIS A 25 6.33 8.59 -6.28
N LYS A 26 6.32 9.94 -6.24
CA LYS A 26 6.94 10.76 -7.28
C LYS A 26 8.40 10.40 -7.55
N ARG A 27 9.12 9.93 -6.53
CA ARG A 27 10.54 9.60 -6.63
C ARG A 27 10.83 8.11 -6.77
N GLY A 28 9.80 7.29 -6.97
CA GLY A 28 9.98 5.86 -7.11
C GLY A 28 8.96 5.07 -6.31
N PHE A 29 9.42 4.00 -5.70
CA PHE A 29 8.56 3.09 -4.95
C PHE A 29 9.04 2.95 -3.51
N VAL A 30 8.07 2.80 -2.60
CA VAL A 30 8.32 2.41 -1.22
C VAL A 30 7.61 1.08 -1.01
N ILE A 31 8.31 0.09 -0.47
CA ILE A 31 7.73 -1.21 -0.14
C ILE A 31 7.58 -1.29 1.36
N LEU A 32 6.37 -1.50 1.85
CA LEU A 32 6.11 -1.76 3.25
C LEU A 32 5.93 -3.26 3.46
N GLU A 33 6.56 -3.78 4.49
CA GLU A 33 6.46 -5.19 4.84
C GLU A 33 5.54 -5.36 6.04
N GLN A 34 4.86 -6.50 6.13
CA GLN A 34 3.97 -6.85 7.24
C GLN A 34 2.92 -5.76 7.46
N VAL A 35 2.24 -5.37 6.38
CA VAL A 35 1.27 -4.28 6.40
C VAL A 35 -0.15 -4.83 6.30
N THR A 36 -1.09 -4.23 7.04
CA THR A 36 -2.51 -4.56 6.96
C THR A 36 -3.22 -3.49 6.14
N VAL A 37 -3.81 -3.89 5.03
CA VAL A 37 -4.56 -2.99 4.14
C VAL A 37 -6.02 -3.40 4.13
N GLY A 38 -6.89 -2.50 3.66
CA GLY A 38 -8.29 -2.83 3.42
C GLY A 38 -8.48 -3.31 2.01
N VAL A 39 -9.25 -4.38 1.82
CA VAL A 39 -9.59 -4.90 0.50
C VAL A 39 -11.10 -5.13 0.44
N CYS A 40 -11.73 -4.58 -0.60
CA CYS A 40 -13.15 -4.84 -0.82
C CYS A 40 -13.36 -6.31 -1.15
N ASP A 41 -14.34 -6.94 -0.48
CA ASP A 41 -14.63 -8.35 -0.67
C ASP A 41 -15.38 -8.66 -1.97
N VAL A 42 -15.81 -7.64 -2.70
CA VAL A 42 -16.52 -7.81 -3.97
C VAL A 42 -15.66 -7.38 -5.16
N CYS A 43 -15.21 -6.12 -5.18
CA CYS A 43 -14.50 -5.58 -6.35
C CYS A 43 -12.97 -5.64 -6.22
N GLY A 44 -12.43 -5.94 -5.04
CA GLY A 44 -10.99 -6.07 -4.82
C GLY A 44 -10.25 -4.75 -4.70
N ASN A 45 -10.93 -3.61 -4.71
CA ASN A 45 -10.25 -2.32 -4.51
C ASN A 45 -9.56 -2.29 -3.16
N ARG A 46 -8.36 -1.69 -3.14
CA ARG A 46 -7.54 -1.57 -1.93
C ARG A 46 -7.70 -0.21 -1.30
N TYR A 47 -7.67 -0.20 0.03
CA TYR A 47 -7.80 1.00 0.84
C TYR A 47 -6.67 1.05 1.86
N TYR A 48 -6.09 2.21 2.03
CA TYR A 48 -4.94 2.39 2.92
C TYR A 48 -5.30 3.40 4.01
N SER A 49 -4.90 3.10 5.24
CA SER A 49 -5.10 4.03 6.35
C SER A 49 -4.21 5.26 6.18
N ALA A 50 -4.57 6.35 6.86
CA ALA A 50 -3.77 7.56 6.85
C ALA A 50 -2.35 7.30 7.40
N ASP A 51 -2.22 6.43 8.39
CA ASP A 51 -0.92 6.07 8.96
C ASP A 51 -0.01 5.41 7.93
N ILE A 52 -0.55 4.50 7.12
CA ILE A 52 0.20 3.84 6.06
C ILE A 52 0.69 4.87 5.04
N LEU A 53 -0.21 5.73 4.57
CA LEU A 53 0.13 6.74 3.57
C LEU A 53 1.14 7.74 4.11
N HIS A 54 1.03 8.11 5.37
CA HIS A 54 1.97 9.01 6.02
C HIS A 54 3.37 8.38 6.12
N THR A 55 3.44 7.11 6.50
CA THR A 55 4.71 6.38 6.56
C THR A 55 5.39 6.32 5.20
N VAL A 56 4.62 6.01 4.15
CA VAL A 56 5.14 5.98 2.77
C VAL A 56 5.71 7.36 2.40
N HIS A 57 4.96 8.41 2.69
CA HIS A 57 5.40 9.77 2.38
C HIS A 57 6.68 10.15 3.13
N GLU A 58 6.79 9.82 4.40
CA GLU A 58 7.98 10.12 5.20
C GLU A 58 9.22 9.42 4.66
N ILE A 59 9.10 8.14 4.29
CA ILE A 59 10.22 7.39 3.72
C ILE A 59 10.62 7.98 2.37
N ALA A 60 9.65 8.25 1.51
CA ALA A 60 9.90 8.79 0.18
C ALA A 60 10.51 10.20 0.22
N ALA A 61 10.16 10.99 1.23
CA ALA A 61 10.69 12.34 1.42
C ALA A 61 12.05 12.36 2.14
N GLY A 62 12.56 11.21 2.55
CA GLY A 62 13.84 11.13 3.26
C GLY A 62 13.77 11.51 4.72
N LYS A 63 12.57 11.66 5.29
CA LYS A 63 12.40 12.03 6.70
C LYS A 63 12.44 10.82 7.62
N ARG A 64 12.35 9.63 7.08
CA ARG A 64 12.38 8.38 7.83
C ARG A 64 13.25 7.38 7.09
N MET A 65 14.15 6.74 7.81
CA MET A 65 15.04 5.74 7.22
C MET A 65 14.32 4.41 7.05
N PRO A 66 14.38 3.80 5.86
CA PRO A 66 13.89 2.43 5.70
C PRO A 66 14.83 1.43 6.37
N GLU A 67 14.32 0.25 6.69
CA GLU A 67 15.14 -0.83 7.26
C GLU A 67 16.19 -1.30 6.26
N ARG A 68 15.84 -1.31 4.97
CA ARG A 68 16.77 -1.66 3.90
C ARG A 68 16.25 -1.11 2.59
N THR A 69 17.12 -1.10 1.60
CA THR A 69 16.74 -0.79 0.22
C THR A 69 16.97 -2.00 -0.66
N THR A 70 16.22 -2.11 -1.74
CA THR A 70 16.35 -3.22 -2.68
C THR A 70 16.26 -2.69 -4.11
N ILE A 71 16.89 -3.42 -5.03
CA ILE A 71 16.83 -3.13 -6.46
C ILE A 71 15.70 -3.95 -7.05
N ILE A 72 14.81 -3.28 -7.76
CA ILE A 72 13.65 -3.91 -8.38
C ILE A 72 13.88 -3.98 -9.88
N PRO A 73 13.85 -5.17 -10.50
CA PRO A 73 13.94 -5.27 -11.95
C PRO A 73 12.75 -4.60 -12.62
N VAL A 74 13.02 -3.88 -13.70
CA VAL A 74 11.98 -3.24 -14.50
C VAL A 74 12.20 -3.66 -15.94
N ALA A 75 11.16 -4.18 -16.57
CA ALA A 75 11.23 -4.60 -17.96
C ALA A 75 9.99 -4.11 -18.69
N GLN A 76 10.15 -3.88 -19.99
CA GLN A 76 9.02 -3.55 -20.84
C GLN A 76 8.43 -4.85 -21.39
N ALA A 77 7.10 -4.92 -21.43
CA ALA A 77 6.41 -6.02 -22.09
C ALA A 77 6.61 -5.88 -23.61
N ALA A 78 7.01 -6.95 -24.24
CA ALA A 78 7.26 -6.97 -25.68
C ALA A 78 5.96 -6.91 -26.49
#